data_470632fe255b11a74f132e1d3d24bfd2
#
_entry.id   470632fe255b11a74f132e1d3d24bfd2
#
_cell.length_a   1.000
_cell.length_b   1.000
_cell.length_c   1.000
_cell.angle_alpha   90.00
_cell.angle_beta   90.00
_cell.angle_gamma   90.00
#
_symmetry.space_group_name_H-M   'P 1'
#
loop_
_entity.id
_entity.type
_entity.pdbx_description
1 polymer ?
#
loop_
_entity_poly.entity_id
_entity_poly.type
_entity_poly.pdbx_seq_one_letter_code
_entity_poly.pdbx_strand_id
1 'polypeptide(L)'
;MAIKTFKPTTPSRRHMTVSAFEGVDKQAKPERSLVEPLKKKAGRNSYGRITVRHHGGGNKQKYRIIDFKRDKEDMFATVLRLEYDPNRSAFIALIEYEDGEKSYILAPVGLKTGDKVVSGAAADIKPGNCLPIANIPVGTVIHNIEMNPGKGAQLVRAAGVSAQLMAKENGDAQIRMPSGEVRIVRTNCRACIGQVGNIDHENVQIGKAGRKRHMGWRPTVRGSVMNPVDHPHGGGEGKSPVGRPGPVTPWGKPAMGYKTRSKKNPTNKFIVKRRNEK
;
A
#
# COMPACT_ATOMS: atom_id res chain seq x y z
N MET A 1 19.08 9.82 -5.47
CA MET A 1 18.76 8.54 -4.78
C MET A 1 18.18 8.85 -3.41
N ALA A 2 16.96 8.41 -3.17
CA ALA A 2 16.18 8.88 -2.01
C ALA A 2 16.50 8.16 -0.67
N ILE A 3 17.66 7.49 -0.54
CA ILE A 3 18.04 6.76 0.68
C ILE A 3 19.28 7.38 1.33
N LYS A 4 19.14 7.69 2.63
CA LYS A 4 20.25 8.16 3.48
C LYS A 4 20.77 7.00 4.33
N THR A 5 22.08 6.78 4.29
CA THR A 5 22.81 5.84 5.14
C THR A 5 23.44 6.56 6.33
N PHE A 6 23.92 5.81 7.33
CA PHE A 6 24.56 6.36 8.53
C PHE A 6 25.96 5.79 8.71
N LYS A 7 26.83 6.53 9.41
CA LYS A 7 28.14 6.04 9.85
C LYS A 7 27.95 4.84 10.80
N PRO A 8 28.78 3.79 10.72
CA PRO A 8 28.62 2.54 11.49
C PRO A 8 29.11 2.69 12.94
N THR A 9 28.52 3.63 13.69
CA THR A 9 28.90 3.91 15.08
C THR A 9 28.37 2.88 16.08
N THR A 10 27.32 2.14 15.73
CA THR A 10 26.72 1.07 16.53
C THR A 10 26.25 -0.07 15.64
N PRO A 11 26.04 -1.31 16.15
CA PRO A 11 25.52 -2.42 15.36
C PRO A 11 24.21 -2.08 14.62
N SER A 12 23.31 -1.36 15.26
CA SER A 12 22.05 -0.93 14.65
C SER A 12 22.24 0.08 13.51
N ARG A 13 23.14 1.06 13.70
CA ARG A 13 23.38 2.11 12.71
C ARG A 13 24.13 1.62 11.48
N ARG A 14 24.91 0.55 11.61
CA ARG A 14 25.63 -0.05 10.49
C ARG A 14 24.72 -0.41 9.31
N HIS A 15 23.53 -0.92 9.60
CA HIS A 15 22.57 -1.39 8.60
C HIS A 15 21.35 -0.48 8.43
N MET A 16 21.18 0.52 9.32
CA MET A 16 20.00 1.38 9.28
C MET A 16 20.07 2.35 8.13
N THR A 17 18.96 2.45 7.40
CA THR A 17 18.76 3.47 6.39
C THR A 17 17.43 4.21 6.60
N VAL A 18 17.29 5.38 5.99
CA VAL A 18 16.07 6.18 6.01
C VAL A 18 15.85 6.82 4.66
N SER A 19 14.59 7.14 4.33
CA SER A 19 14.29 7.97 3.17
C SER A 19 14.95 9.36 3.32
N ALA A 20 15.52 9.88 2.24
CA ALA A 20 16.02 11.25 2.19
C ALA A 20 14.89 12.28 2.03
N PHE A 21 13.68 11.84 1.62
CA PHE A 21 12.51 12.67 1.35
C PHE A 21 12.79 13.73 0.27
N GLU A 22 13.44 13.35 -0.80
CA GLU A 22 13.70 14.25 -1.93
C GLU A 22 12.37 14.73 -2.53
N GLY A 23 12.25 16.03 -2.76
CA GLY A 23 11.04 16.67 -3.30
C GLY A 23 9.86 16.76 -2.33
N VAL A 24 9.97 16.23 -1.12
CA VAL A 24 8.90 16.25 -0.11
C VAL A 24 9.19 17.34 0.91
N ASP A 25 8.19 18.18 1.20
CA ASP A 25 8.28 19.17 2.26
C ASP A 25 8.16 18.48 3.65
N LYS A 26 9.28 18.43 4.36
CA LYS A 26 9.38 17.81 5.70
C LYS A 26 8.78 18.64 6.81
N GLN A 27 8.66 19.97 6.60
CA GLN A 27 8.16 20.92 7.59
C GLN A 27 6.68 21.22 7.40
N ALA A 28 6.10 20.80 6.27
CA ALA A 28 4.71 21.01 5.98
C ALA A 28 3.81 20.46 7.07
N LYS A 29 2.96 21.32 7.61
CA LYS A 29 1.85 20.91 8.46
C LYS A 29 0.72 20.43 7.55
N PRO A 30 0.08 19.28 7.89
CA PRO A 30 -1.04 18.78 7.08
C PRO A 30 -2.20 19.77 7.10
N GLU A 31 -2.95 19.82 5.99
CA GLU A 31 -4.16 20.63 5.87
C GLU A 31 -5.19 20.19 6.92
N ARG A 32 -5.64 21.15 7.76
CA ARG A 32 -6.47 20.82 8.93
C ARG A 32 -7.84 20.25 8.57
N SER A 33 -8.45 20.74 7.50
CA SER A 33 -9.75 20.29 6.97
C SER A 33 -9.71 18.83 6.49
N LEU A 34 -8.52 18.35 6.06
CA LEU A 34 -8.31 17.03 5.48
C LEU A 34 -7.69 16.03 6.48
N VAL A 35 -7.77 16.31 7.78
CA VAL A 35 -7.14 15.45 8.81
C VAL A 35 -8.13 15.04 9.88
N GLU A 36 -8.18 13.74 10.13
CA GLU A 36 -9.00 13.11 11.18
C GLU A 36 -8.16 12.40 12.25
N PRO A 37 -8.69 12.26 13.48
CA PRO A 37 -8.04 11.46 14.51
C PRO A 37 -8.08 9.97 14.14
N LEU A 38 -6.92 9.31 14.13
CA LEU A 38 -6.82 7.88 13.89
C LEU A 38 -6.93 7.08 15.20
N LYS A 39 -8.07 6.43 15.42
CA LYS A 39 -8.26 5.51 16.56
C LYS A 39 -7.57 4.18 16.28
N LYS A 40 -6.59 3.81 17.12
CA LYS A 40 -5.84 2.54 16.98
C LYS A 40 -6.61 1.42 17.66
N LYS A 41 -6.97 0.38 16.88
CA LYS A 41 -7.66 -0.82 17.38
C LYS A 41 -6.72 -1.92 17.89
N ALA A 42 -5.40 -1.79 17.71
CA ALA A 42 -4.38 -2.75 18.14
C ALA A 42 -4.69 -4.21 17.74
N GLY A 43 -5.16 -4.42 16.51
CA GLY A 43 -5.48 -5.74 15.98
C GLY A 43 -6.77 -6.37 16.52
N ARG A 44 -7.63 -5.60 17.21
CA ARG A 44 -8.90 -6.06 17.75
C ARG A 44 -10.05 -5.86 16.76
N ASN A 45 -10.99 -6.81 16.76
CA ASN A 45 -12.25 -6.72 16.00
C ASN A 45 -13.32 -5.88 16.74
N SER A 46 -14.56 -5.84 16.21
CA SER A 46 -15.70 -5.14 16.82
C SER A 46 -16.08 -5.66 18.20
N TYR A 47 -15.83 -6.94 18.51
CA TYR A 47 -16.06 -7.56 19.81
C TYR A 47 -14.89 -7.39 20.80
N GLY A 48 -13.87 -6.62 20.45
CA GLY A 48 -12.68 -6.40 21.29
C GLY A 48 -11.68 -7.58 21.31
N ARG A 49 -11.93 -8.66 20.59
CA ARG A 49 -11.03 -9.83 20.51
C ARG A 49 -9.87 -9.57 19.55
N ILE A 50 -8.66 -10.01 19.92
CA ILE A 50 -7.50 -9.91 19.06
C ILE A 50 -7.61 -10.91 17.91
N THR A 51 -7.83 -10.41 16.69
CA THR A 51 -7.86 -11.20 15.46
C THR A 51 -6.56 -11.10 14.66
N VAL A 52 -5.80 -10.02 14.83
CA VAL A 52 -4.48 -9.82 14.24
C VAL A 52 -3.49 -9.58 15.37
N ARG A 53 -2.61 -10.55 15.62
CA ARG A 53 -1.61 -10.48 16.70
C ARG A 53 -0.49 -9.50 16.39
N HIS A 54 0.26 -9.11 17.43
CA HIS A 54 1.48 -8.32 17.36
C HIS A 54 1.28 -6.89 16.83
N HIS A 55 0.08 -6.33 16.97
CA HIS A 55 -0.22 -4.92 16.73
C HIS A 55 -0.44 -4.18 18.04
N GLY A 56 -0.06 -2.90 18.08
CA GLY A 56 -0.33 -2.00 19.19
C GLY A 56 0.82 -1.07 19.52
N GLY A 57 0.51 -0.02 20.28
CA GLY A 57 1.45 1.07 20.56
C GLY A 57 1.78 1.88 19.31
N GLY A 58 3.05 2.28 19.21
CA GLY A 58 3.54 3.13 18.12
C GLY A 58 3.20 4.61 18.30
N ASN A 59 3.78 5.46 17.45
CA ASN A 59 3.59 6.91 17.50
C ASN A 59 2.12 7.29 17.25
N LYS A 60 1.66 8.35 17.90
CA LYS A 60 0.36 8.96 17.62
C LYS A 60 0.35 9.50 16.18
N GLN A 61 -0.69 9.17 15.43
CA GLN A 61 -0.84 9.56 14.03
C GLN A 61 -2.23 10.14 13.82
N LYS A 62 -2.32 11.07 12.86
CA LYS A 62 -3.57 11.57 12.31
C LYS A 62 -3.76 10.97 10.93
N TYR A 63 -4.98 10.62 10.57
CA TYR A 63 -5.33 10.15 9.23
C TYR A 63 -5.46 11.33 8.27
N ARG A 64 -4.90 11.21 7.06
CA ARG A 64 -5.13 12.15 5.96
C ARG A 64 -6.22 11.57 5.07
N ILE A 65 -7.25 12.35 4.83
CA ILE A 65 -8.33 12.00 3.91
C ILE A 65 -7.75 12.14 2.50
N ILE A 66 -7.68 11.02 1.79
CA ILE A 66 -7.19 10.99 0.41
C ILE A 66 -8.38 10.85 -0.53
N ASP A 67 -8.39 11.66 -1.56
CA ASP A 67 -9.36 11.56 -2.64
C ASP A 67 -9.02 10.35 -3.53
N PHE A 68 -9.65 9.23 -3.24
CA PHE A 68 -9.56 8.02 -4.04
C PHE A 68 -10.62 7.95 -5.16
N LYS A 69 -11.59 8.84 -5.15
CA LYS A 69 -12.67 8.83 -6.13
C LYS A 69 -12.38 9.74 -7.32
N ARG A 70 -11.76 10.91 -7.06
CA ARG A 70 -11.48 11.92 -8.08
C ARG A 70 -12.77 12.35 -8.80
N ASP A 71 -13.80 12.65 -8.01
CA ASP A 71 -15.15 12.93 -8.52
C ASP A 71 -15.28 14.27 -9.27
N LYS A 72 -14.35 15.22 -9.10
CA LYS A 72 -14.32 16.49 -9.83
C LYS A 72 -13.81 16.25 -11.25
N GLU A 73 -14.76 16.07 -12.18
CA GLU A 73 -14.45 15.82 -13.58
C GLU A 73 -14.12 17.13 -14.32
N ASP A 74 -13.18 17.03 -15.26
CA ASP A 74 -12.74 18.08 -16.19
C ASP A 74 -12.30 19.40 -15.53
N MET A 75 -12.05 19.38 -14.20
CA MET A 75 -11.53 20.51 -13.46
C MET A 75 -10.04 20.32 -13.19
N PHE A 76 -9.24 21.33 -13.56
CA PHE A 76 -7.81 21.30 -13.26
C PHE A 76 -7.55 21.56 -11.77
N ALA A 77 -6.55 20.86 -11.25
CA ALA A 77 -6.02 21.11 -9.92
C ALA A 77 -4.51 21.31 -10.01
N THR A 78 -4.00 22.27 -9.26
CA THR A 78 -2.56 22.56 -9.19
C THR A 78 -1.94 21.87 -7.98
N VAL A 79 -0.79 21.23 -8.14
CA VAL A 79 -0.03 20.61 -7.05
C VAL A 79 0.64 21.70 -6.23
N LEU A 80 0.19 21.89 -4.99
CA LEU A 80 0.77 22.89 -4.09
C LEU A 80 2.09 22.40 -3.48
N ARG A 81 2.13 21.15 -3.01
CA ARG A 81 3.31 20.53 -2.39
C ARG A 81 3.17 19.01 -2.27
N LEU A 82 4.31 18.35 -2.09
CA LEU A 82 4.37 16.92 -1.75
C LEU A 82 4.60 16.76 -0.24
N GLU A 83 3.85 15.86 0.39
CA GLU A 83 3.89 15.64 1.83
C GLU A 83 4.16 14.17 2.19
N TYR A 84 4.73 13.97 3.38
CA TYR A 84 4.85 12.66 4.01
C TYR A 84 3.56 12.29 4.75
N ASP A 85 3.04 11.10 4.50
CA ASP A 85 1.92 10.53 5.26
C ASP A 85 2.40 9.33 6.10
N PRO A 86 2.28 9.39 7.44
CA PRO A 86 2.67 8.28 8.32
C PRO A 86 1.75 7.05 8.23
N ASN A 87 0.61 7.14 7.54
CA ASN A 87 -0.37 6.05 7.45
C ASN A 87 -0.15 5.15 6.23
N ARG A 88 0.69 5.58 5.28
CA ARG A 88 0.97 4.83 4.06
C ARG A 88 2.44 4.90 3.67
N SER A 89 2.85 4.00 2.80
CA SER A 89 4.22 3.97 2.27
C SER A 89 4.45 5.01 1.17
N ALA A 90 3.41 5.34 0.39
CA ALA A 90 3.46 6.35 -0.66
C ALA A 90 3.48 7.77 -0.08
N PHE A 91 4.13 8.70 -0.78
CA PHE A 91 3.96 10.13 -0.55
C PHE A 91 2.60 10.60 -1.10
N ILE A 92 2.13 11.72 -0.58
CA ILE A 92 0.88 12.35 -0.99
C ILE A 92 1.16 13.74 -1.55
N ALA A 93 0.31 14.19 -2.46
CA ALA A 93 0.33 15.55 -2.99
C ALA A 93 -0.91 16.29 -2.50
N LEU A 94 -0.71 17.49 -1.96
CA LEU A 94 -1.79 18.45 -1.73
C LEU A 94 -2.04 19.17 -3.04
N ILE A 95 -3.25 19.05 -3.55
CA ILE A 95 -3.72 19.74 -4.75
C ILE A 95 -4.79 20.76 -4.40
N GLU A 96 -4.88 21.82 -5.18
CA GLU A 96 -5.92 22.84 -5.11
C GLU A 96 -6.61 22.94 -6.45
N TYR A 97 -7.91 22.73 -6.45
CA TYR A 97 -8.75 22.87 -7.63
C TYR A 97 -9.00 24.34 -7.98
N GLU A 98 -9.44 24.63 -9.19
CA GLU A 98 -9.76 25.99 -9.66
C GLU A 98 -10.85 26.68 -8.82
N ASP A 99 -11.69 25.90 -8.14
CA ASP A 99 -12.71 26.39 -7.18
C ASP A 99 -12.18 26.70 -5.80
N GLY A 100 -10.85 26.54 -5.57
CA GLY A 100 -10.19 26.75 -4.28
C GLY A 100 -10.30 25.58 -3.29
N GLU A 101 -11.01 24.50 -3.63
CA GLU A 101 -11.07 23.31 -2.76
C GLU A 101 -9.74 22.56 -2.80
N LYS A 102 -9.27 22.14 -1.62
CA LYS A 102 -8.04 21.35 -1.47
C LYS A 102 -8.35 19.89 -1.27
N SER A 103 -7.52 19.03 -1.85
CA SER A 103 -7.60 17.58 -1.67
C SER A 103 -6.22 16.94 -1.62
N TYR A 104 -6.11 15.77 -0.98
CA TYR A 104 -4.91 14.95 -1.06
C TYR A 104 -5.08 13.86 -2.11
N ILE A 105 -4.05 13.64 -2.92
CA ILE A 105 -3.93 12.52 -3.85
C ILE A 105 -2.66 11.72 -3.57
N LEU A 106 -2.55 10.51 -4.10
CA LEU A 106 -1.28 9.79 -4.12
C LEU A 106 -0.34 10.48 -5.10
N ALA A 107 0.91 10.71 -4.70
CA ALA A 107 1.92 11.31 -5.54
C ALA A 107 2.55 10.24 -6.46
N PRO A 108 2.35 10.31 -7.79
CA PRO A 108 3.06 9.46 -8.74
C PRO A 108 4.51 9.91 -8.90
N VAL A 109 5.31 9.04 -9.51
CA VAL A 109 6.68 9.36 -9.91
C VAL A 109 6.68 10.51 -10.92
N GLY A 110 7.56 11.48 -10.69
CA GLY A 110 7.74 12.61 -11.60
C GLY A 110 6.83 13.81 -11.32
N LEU A 111 5.81 13.68 -10.47
CA LEU A 111 4.94 14.81 -10.10
C LEU A 111 5.72 15.83 -9.26
N LYS A 112 5.62 17.11 -9.63
CA LYS A 112 6.28 18.22 -8.96
C LYS A 112 5.29 19.29 -8.50
N THR A 113 5.74 20.15 -7.60
CA THR A 113 4.99 21.34 -7.21
C THR A 113 4.79 22.27 -8.43
N GLY A 114 3.57 22.76 -8.60
CA GLY A 114 3.16 23.58 -9.73
C GLY A 114 2.60 22.79 -10.93
N ASP A 115 2.75 21.47 -10.97
CA ASP A 115 2.13 20.66 -12.02
C ASP A 115 0.61 20.71 -11.92
N LYS A 116 -0.06 20.61 -13.06
CA LYS A 116 -1.52 20.53 -13.15
C LYS A 116 -1.95 19.07 -13.34
N VAL A 117 -2.96 18.66 -12.62
CA VAL A 117 -3.59 17.33 -12.73
C VAL A 117 -5.10 17.49 -12.95
N VAL A 118 -5.68 16.57 -13.72
CA VAL A 118 -7.10 16.59 -14.06
C VAL A 118 -7.67 15.17 -13.95
N SER A 119 -8.95 15.08 -13.69
CA SER A 119 -9.71 13.83 -13.74
C SER A 119 -10.85 13.99 -14.76
N GLY A 120 -10.99 13.06 -15.67
CA GLY A 120 -12.05 13.11 -16.67
C GLY A 120 -11.77 12.19 -17.86
N ALA A 121 -12.78 12.04 -18.72
CA ALA A 121 -12.68 11.19 -19.90
C ALA A 121 -11.74 11.77 -20.98
N ALA A 122 -11.62 13.09 -21.04
CA ALA A 122 -10.80 13.83 -22.01
C ALA A 122 -9.41 14.19 -21.48
N ALA A 123 -9.05 13.73 -20.27
CA ALA A 123 -7.77 14.05 -19.65
C ALA A 123 -6.58 13.48 -20.45
N ASP A 124 -5.48 14.21 -20.55
CA ASP A 124 -4.24 13.75 -21.16
C ASP A 124 -3.63 12.55 -20.43
N ILE A 125 -2.87 11.73 -21.16
CA ILE A 125 -2.11 10.59 -20.58
C ILE A 125 -0.83 11.10 -19.91
N LYS A 126 -1.00 11.85 -18.82
CA LYS A 126 0.10 12.40 -18.00
C LYS A 126 0.09 11.81 -16.58
N PRO A 127 1.25 11.62 -15.94
CA PRO A 127 1.31 11.11 -14.56
C PRO A 127 0.47 11.97 -13.60
N GLY A 128 -0.40 11.33 -12.81
CA GLY A 128 -1.29 11.98 -11.86
C GLY A 128 -2.70 12.25 -12.38
N ASN A 129 -2.94 12.23 -13.68
CA ASN A 129 -4.27 12.32 -14.24
C ASN A 129 -5.05 11.02 -14.01
N CYS A 130 -6.35 11.15 -13.83
CA CYS A 130 -7.25 10.05 -13.57
C CYS A 130 -8.30 9.93 -14.66
N LEU A 131 -8.38 8.76 -15.32
CA LEU A 131 -9.28 8.52 -16.43
C LEU A 131 -10.07 7.23 -16.23
N PRO A 132 -11.24 7.10 -16.89
CA PRO A 132 -11.86 5.80 -17.13
C PRO A 132 -10.89 4.88 -17.90
N ILE A 133 -10.81 3.61 -17.53
CA ILE A 133 -9.89 2.65 -18.18
C ILE A 133 -10.19 2.51 -19.67
N ALA A 134 -11.45 2.72 -20.08
CA ALA A 134 -11.84 2.77 -21.50
C ALA A 134 -10.98 3.72 -22.33
N ASN A 135 -10.60 4.87 -21.76
CA ASN A 135 -9.90 5.95 -22.46
C ASN A 135 -8.37 5.86 -22.33
N ILE A 136 -7.86 4.91 -21.53
CA ILE A 136 -6.42 4.72 -21.35
C ILE A 136 -5.88 3.77 -22.43
N PRO A 137 -4.83 4.11 -23.18
CA PRO A 137 -4.24 3.21 -24.18
C PRO A 137 -3.72 1.91 -23.56
N VAL A 138 -3.81 0.82 -24.32
CA VAL A 138 -3.20 -0.47 -23.95
C VAL A 138 -1.68 -0.33 -23.85
N GLY A 139 -1.07 -1.03 -22.89
CA GLY A 139 0.34 -0.92 -22.58
C GLY A 139 0.70 0.15 -21.54
N THR A 140 -0.21 1.09 -21.26
CA THR A 140 0.02 2.18 -20.30
C THR A 140 0.22 1.64 -18.88
N VAL A 141 1.17 2.26 -18.17
CA VAL A 141 1.41 2.04 -16.74
C VAL A 141 0.42 2.86 -15.93
N ILE A 142 -0.31 2.19 -15.03
CA ILE A 142 -1.38 2.78 -14.23
C ILE A 142 -1.24 2.41 -12.74
N HIS A 143 -1.82 3.21 -11.88
CA HIS A 143 -1.94 2.96 -10.45
C HIS A 143 -3.30 3.43 -9.92
N ASN A 144 -3.54 3.26 -8.62
CA ASN A 144 -4.75 3.76 -7.97
C ASN A 144 -6.03 3.35 -8.70
N ILE A 145 -6.22 2.03 -8.87
CA ILE A 145 -7.25 1.45 -9.74
C ILE A 145 -8.51 1.14 -8.95
N GLU A 146 -9.67 1.49 -9.48
CA GLU A 146 -10.96 1.06 -8.95
C GLU A 146 -11.24 -0.42 -9.26
N MET A 147 -12.00 -1.07 -8.37
CA MET A 147 -12.56 -2.40 -8.60
C MET A 147 -14.02 -2.38 -9.04
N ASN A 148 -14.74 -1.36 -8.61
CA ASN A 148 -16.14 -1.11 -8.99
C ASN A 148 -16.28 0.37 -9.30
N PRO A 149 -17.01 0.75 -10.36
CA PRO A 149 -17.17 2.14 -10.76
C PRO A 149 -17.71 3.01 -9.61
N GLY A 150 -17.13 4.20 -9.40
CA GLY A 150 -17.56 5.18 -8.41
C GLY A 150 -17.29 4.83 -6.95
N LYS A 151 -16.69 3.65 -6.66
CA LYS A 151 -16.35 3.26 -5.29
C LYS A 151 -15.04 3.87 -4.79
N GLY A 152 -14.26 4.42 -5.68
CA GLY A 152 -12.91 4.91 -5.41
C GLY A 152 -11.86 3.82 -5.55
N ALA A 153 -10.63 4.23 -5.76
CA ALA A 153 -9.51 3.35 -6.02
C ALA A 153 -9.17 2.45 -4.82
N GLN A 154 -8.89 1.18 -5.10
CA GLN A 154 -8.62 0.14 -4.10
C GLN A 154 -7.33 -0.63 -4.37
N LEU A 155 -6.89 -0.73 -5.62
CA LEU A 155 -5.72 -1.51 -6.04
C LEU A 155 -4.54 -0.60 -6.37
N VAL A 156 -3.31 -1.12 -6.25
CA VAL A 156 -2.06 -0.48 -6.67
C VAL A 156 -1.87 0.91 -6.03
N ARG A 157 -1.80 0.96 -4.68
CA ARG A 157 -1.71 2.21 -3.91
C ARG A 157 -0.45 2.32 -3.05
N ALA A 158 0.35 1.27 -2.96
CA ALA A 158 1.57 1.28 -2.15
C ALA A 158 2.72 2.00 -2.88
N ALA A 159 3.75 2.40 -2.14
CA ALA A 159 4.95 3.02 -2.70
C ALA A 159 5.60 2.16 -3.78
N GLY A 160 6.03 2.78 -4.87
CA GLY A 160 6.77 2.12 -5.96
C GLY A 160 5.99 1.11 -6.78
N VAL A 161 4.71 0.86 -6.49
CA VAL A 161 3.94 -0.11 -7.28
C VAL A 161 3.31 0.52 -8.52
N SER A 162 3.14 -0.31 -9.54
CA SER A 162 2.41 0.00 -10.76
C SER A 162 1.71 -1.25 -11.29
N ALA A 163 0.71 -1.07 -12.13
CA ALA A 163 0.07 -2.11 -12.90
C ALA A 163 0.13 -1.73 -14.38
N GLN A 164 -0.04 -2.68 -15.27
CA GLN A 164 -0.04 -2.45 -16.70
C GLN A 164 -1.38 -2.87 -17.31
N LEU A 165 -1.97 -2.01 -18.12
CA LEU A 165 -3.15 -2.32 -18.90
C LEU A 165 -2.75 -3.20 -20.10
N MET A 166 -3.23 -4.45 -20.13
CA MET A 166 -2.81 -5.44 -21.13
C MET A 166 -3.73 -5.49 -22.35
N ALA A 167 -5.05 -5.47 -22.10
CA ALA A 167 -6.06 -5.54 -23.15
C ALA A 167 -7.38 -4.92 -22.69
N LYS A 168 -8.22 -4.57 -23.64
CA LYS A 168 -9.61 -4.10 -23.41
C LYS A 168 -10.52 -4.80 -24.41
N GLU A 169 -11.52 -5.54 -23.91
CA GLU A 169 -12.45 -6.31 -24.73
C GLU A 169 -13.82 -6.35 -24.04
N ASN A 170 -14.89 -6.23 -24.81
CA ASN A 170 -16.27 -6.43 -24.36
C ASN A 170 -16.67 -5.67 -23.06
N GLY A 171 -16.15 -4.46 -22.87
CA GLY A 171 -16.43 -3.66 -21.67
C GLY A 171 -15.58 -4.03 -20.44
N ASP A 172 -14.69 -5.00 -20.56
CA ASP A 172 -13.72 -5.42 -19.54
C ASP A 172 -12.28 -5.07 -19.94
N ALA A 173 -11.45 -4.85 -18.95
CA ALA A 173 -10.03 -4.57 -19.12
C ALA A 173 -9.19 -5.62 -18.36
N GLN A 174 -8.18 -6.16 -19.00
CA GLN A 174 -7.20 -7.05 -18.40
C GLN A 174 -6.01 -6.25 -17.87
N ILE A 175 -5.75 -6.35 -16.59
CA ILE A 175 -4.71 -5.59 -15.90
C ILE A 175 -3.71 -6.55 -15.24
N ARG A 176 -2.43 -6.39 -15.59
CA ARG A 176 -1.32 -7.08 -14.92
C ARG A 176 -0.96 -6.35 -13.65
N MET A 177 -1.22 -7.00 -12.52
CA MET A 177 -0.96 -6.49 -11.18
C MET A 177 0.53 -6.56 -10.81
N PRO A 178 1.01 -5.80 -9.79
CA PRO A 178 2.39 -5.88 -9.31
C PRO A 178 2.82 -7.29 -8.88
N SER A 179 1.88 -8.13 -8.46
CA SER A 179 2.11 -9.54 -8.09
C SER A 179 2.35 -10.47 -9.28
N GLY A 180 2.13 -10.01 -10.53
CA GLY A 180 2.11 -10.81 -11.73
C GLY A 180 0.74 -11.45 -12.05
N GLU A 181 -0.26 -11.33 -11.17
CA GLU A 181 -1.64 -11.74 -11.44
C GLU A 181 -2.25 -10.88 -12.54
N VAL A 182 -2.90 -11.51 -13.52
CA VAL A 182 -3.72 -10.79 -14.52
C VAL A 182 -5.18 -10.85 -14.07
N ARG A 183 -5.77 -9.69 -13.92
CA ARG A 183 -7.11 -9.52 -13.39
C ARG A 183 -8.01 -8.72 -14.31
N ILE A 184 -9.27 -9.10 -14.37
CA ILE A 184 -10.32 -8.39 -15.08
C ILE A 184 -10.89 -7.28 -14.19
N VAL A 185 -11.04 -6.10 -14.77
CA VAL A 185 -11.72 -4.93 -14.19
C VAL A 185 -12.58 -4.30 -15.27
N ARG A 186 -13.76 -3.80 -14.93
CA ARG A 186 -14.63 -3.13 -15.90
C ARG A 186 -13.98 -1.87 -16.46
N THR A 187 -14.17 -1.58 -17.73
CA THR A 187 -13.58 -0.41 -18.41
C THR A 187 -14.12 0.93 -17.89
N ASN A 188 -15.31 0.93 -17.25
CA ASN A 188 -15.89 2.12 -16.61
C ASN A 188 -15.21 2.46 -15.26
N CYS A 189 -14.38 1.57 -14.71
CA CYS A 189 -13.57 1.88 -13.54
C CYS A 189 -12.50 2.90 -13.89
N ARG A 190 -12.14 3.74 -12.93
CA ARG A 190 -11.09 4.75 -13.09
C ARG A 190 -9.73 4.22 -12.64
N ALA A 191 -8.69 4.77 -13.25
CA ALA A 191 -7.31 4.54 -12.86
C ALA A 191 -6.48 5.80 -13.07
N CYS A 192 -5.43 5.98 -12.25
CA CYS A 192 -4.48 7.08 -12.42
C CYS A 192 -3.29 6.62 -13.27
N ILE A 193 -2.82 7.53 -14.12
CA ILE A 193 -1.67 7.28 -15.01
C ILE A 193 -0.36 7.37 -14.22
N GLY A 194 0.56 6.44 -14.51
CA GLY A 194 1.91 6.40 -13.96
C GLY A 194 2.11 5.39 -12.83
N GLN A 195 3.28 5.45 -12.20
CA GLN A 195 3.70 4.63 -11.08
C GLN A 195 3.62 5.42 -9.79
N VAL A 196 3.26 4.80 -8.67
CA VAL A 196 3.26 5.44 -7.35
C VAL A 196 4.68 5.82 -6.95
N GLY A 197 4.85 7.03 -6.42
CA GLY A 197 6.15 7.56 -5.95
C GLY A 197 6.75 6.80 -4.78
N ASN A 198 7.90 7.31 -4.26
CA ASN A 198 8.68 6.69 -3.17
C ASN A 198 9.16 5.26 -3.50
N ILE A 199 9.71 5.06 -4.69
CA ILE A 199 10.18 3.75 -5.22
C ILE A 199 11.15 3.07 -4.25
N ASP A 200 12.07 3.82 -3.64
CA ASP A 200 13.09 3.29 -2.73
C ASP A 200 12.55 2.88 -1.34
N HIS A 201 11.23 2.93 -1.12
CA HIS A 201 10.65 2.59 0.19
C HIS A 201 10.98 1.16 0.64
N GLU A 202 10.99 0.20 -0.28
CA GLU A 202 11.29 -1.22 0.01
C GLU A 202 12.75 -1.44 0.41
N ASN A 203 13.66 -0.58 -0.05
CA ASN A 203 15.09 -0.67 0.24
C ASN A 203 15.47 -0.08 1.61
N VAL A 204 14.51 0.54 2.33
CA VAL A 204 14.75 1.14 3.64
C VAL A 204 14.88 0.06 4.70
N GLN A 205 16.05 0.00 5.36
CA GLN A 205 16.33 -0.91 6.45
C GLN A 205 16.04 -0.25 7.80
N ILE A 206 15.18 -0.86 8.60
CA ILE A 206 14.74 -0.33 9.90
C ILE A 206 15.91 -0.28 10.91
N GLY A 207 16.78 -1.28 10.92
CA GLY A 207 18.03 -1.36 11.66
C GLY A 207 17.87 -1.69 13.15
N LYS A 208 16.75 -1.34 13.82
CA LYS A 208 16.55 -1.61 15.26
C LYS A 208 15.10 -1.91 15.64
N ALA A 209 14.93 -2.75 16.66
CA ALA A 209 13.63 -3.17 17.17
C ALA A 209 12.77 -1.99 17.68
N GLY A 210 13.39 -0.98 18.32
CA GLY A 210 12.68 0.21 18.80
C GLY A 210 11.98 0.99 17.70
N ARG A 211 12.59 1.10 16.50
CA ARG A 211 11.95 1.76 15.35
C ARG A 211 10.73 0.96 14.89
N LYS A 212 10.80 -0.37 14.88
CA LYS A 212 9.65 -1.24 14.56
C LYS A 212 8.54 -1.08 15.60
N ARG A 213 8.90 -0.92 16.90
CA ARG A 213 7.95 -0.62 17.97
C ARG A 213 7.22 0.71 17.74
N HIS A 214 7.93 1.77 17.32
CA HIS A 214 7.33 3.07 17.00
C HIS A 214 6.36 3.00 15.81
N MET A 215 6.54 2.04 14.91
CA MET A 215 5.60 1.76 13.81
C MET A 215 4.34 1.03 14.25
N GLY A 216 4.24 0.60 15.51
CA GLY A 216 3.07 -0.09 16.06
C GLY A 216 3.16 -1.62 16.02
N TRP A 217 4.33 -2.18 15.73
CA TRP A 217 4.57 -3.61 15.77
C TRP A 217 5.09 -4.06 17.14
N ARG A 218 4.44 -5.04 17.74
CA ARG A 218 4.91 -5.68 18.97
C ARG A 218 5.88 -6.82 18.65
N PRO A 219 6.76 -7.21 19.58
CA PRO A 219 7.63 -8.37 19.43
C PRO A 219 6.83 -9.64 19.16
N THR A 220 7.38 -10.49 18.31
CA THR A 220 6.80 -11.81 17.99
C THR A 220 7.63 -12.90 18.67
N VAL A 221 6.96 -13.75 19.43
CA VAL A 221 7.56 -14.95 20.04
C VAL A 221 7.35 -16.12 19.08
N ARG A 222 8.40 -16.89 18.81
CA ARG A 222 8.33 -18.10 17.98
C ARG A 222 7.65 -19.23 18.75
N GLY A 223 6.93 -20.12 18.06
CA GLY A 223 6.19 -21.21 18.68
C GLY A 223 7.04 -22.22 19.46
N SER A 224 8.30 -22.44 19.04
CA SER A 224 9.22 -23.40 19.69
C SER A 224 9.70 -23.00 21.11
N VAL A 225 9.43 -21.76 21.55
CA VAL A 225 9.76 -21.29 22.92
C VAL A 225 8.50 -21.10 23.76
N MET A 226 7.38 -21.59 23.30
CA MET A 226 6.11 -21.63 24.03
C MET A 226 5.92 -23.00 24.68
N ASN A 227 4.91 -23.09 25.57
CA ASN A 227 4.48 -24.36 26.11
C ASN A 227 3.70 -25.20 25.08
N PRO A 228 3.63 -26.54 25.27
CA PRO A 228 2.88 -27.40 24.34
C PRO A 228 1.40 -27.02 24.18
N VAL A 229 0.78 -26.47 25.23
CA VAL A 229 -0.61 -26.01 25.20
C VAL A 229 -0.80 -24.76 24.30
N ASP A 230 0.23 -23.93 24.17
CA ASP A 230 0.15 -22.63 23.46
C ASP A 230 0.46 -22.76 21.96
N HIS A 231 1.29 -23.74 21.60
CA HIS A 231 1.71 -23.92 20.20
C HIS A 231 2.09 -25.37 19.91
N PRO A 232 1.74 -25.91 18.73
CA PRO A 232 2.15 -27.26 18.30
C PRO A 232 3.65 -27.52 18.23
N HIS A 233 4.48 -26.48 18.24
CA HIS A 233 5.95 -26.59 18.31
C HIS A 233 6.50 -26.37 19.72
N GLY A 234 5.65 -26.17 20.71
CA GLY A 234 6.04 -25.89 22.08
C GLY A 234 6.53 -27.11 22.82
N GLY A 235 7.25 -26.87 23.91
CA GLY A 235 7.81 -27.91 24.79
C GLY A 235 9.25 -28.32 24.47
N GLY A 236 9.77 -29.23 25.28
CA GLY A 236 11.13 -29.74 25.20
C GLY A 236 12.16 -28.91 25.98
N GLU A 237 13.38 -29.42 26.05
CA GLU A 237 14.53 -28.81 26.73
C GLU A 237 15.40 -28.00 25.73
N GLY A 238 15.91 -26.86 26.19
CA GLY A 238 16.87 -26.04 25.46
C GLY A 238 16.35 -25.51 24.10
N LYS A 239 17.11 -25.73 23.04
CA LYS A 239 16.75 -25.33 21.67
C LYS A 239 16.04 -26.49 20.94
N SER A 240 14.80 -26.78 21.31
CA SER A 240 14.03 -27.85 20.68
C SER A 240 13.77 -27.59 19.20
N PRO A 241 13.85 -28.62 18.35
CA PRO A 241 13.48 -28.54 16.94
C PRO A 241 11.95 -28.40 16.78
N VAL A 242 11.50 -28.21 15.54
CA VAL A 242 10.05 -28.14 15.22
C VAL A 242 9.33 -29.46 15.53
N GLY A 243 10.03 -30.61 15.47
CA GLY A 243 9.50 -31.94 15.80
C GLY A 243 8.38 -32.44 14.91
N ARG A 244 8.23 -31.87 13.70
CA ARG A 244 7.17 -32.21 12.72
C ARG A 244 7.75 -32.19 11.32
N PRO A 245 7.13 -32.86 10.33
CA PRO A 245 7.58 -32.86 8.92
C PRO A 245 7.72 -31.45 8.32
N GLY A 246 6.98 -30.49 8.85
CA GLY A 246 7.07 -29.08 8.45
C GLY A 246 6.51 -28.14 9.51
N PRO A 247 6.83 -26.84 9.41
CA PRO A 247 6.31 -25.85 10.36
C PRO A 247 4.79 -25.69 10.21
N VAL A 248 4.12 -25.52 11.36
CA VAL A 248 2.66 -25.33 11.41
C VAL A 248 2.31 -24.03 12.13
N THR A 249 1.10 -23.53 11.90
CA THR A 249 0.54 -22.37 12.61
C THR A 249 0.12 -22.79 14.03
N PRO A 250 -0.22 -21.85 14.93
CA PRO A 250 -0.77 -22.16 16.25
C PRO A 250 -2.02 -23.05 16.22
N TRP A 251 -2.74 -23.08 15.12
CA TRP A 251 -3.93 -23.90 14.89
C TRP A 251 -3.63 -25.22 14.16
N GLY A 252 -2.37 -25.61 14.01
CA GLY A 252 -1.95 -26.89 13.42
C GLY A 252 -1.96 -26.93 11.89
N LYS A 253 -2.32 -25.86 11.19
CA LYS A 253 -2.28 -25.80 9.72
C LYS A 253 -0.84 -25.59 9.22
N PRO A 254 -0.44 -26.20 8.07
CA PRO A 254 0.87 -25.92 7.47
C PRO A 254 1.12 -24.42 7.31
N ALA A 255 2.29 -23.93 7.77
CA ALA A 255 2.62 -22.52 7.75
C ALA A 255 3.21 -22.06 6.40
N MET A 256 3.84 -22.97 5.65
CA MET A 256 4.53 -22.66 4.39
C MET A 256 3.89 -23.38 3.21
N GLY A 257 3.75 -22.69 2.09
CA GLY A 257 3.27 -23.27 0.84
C GLY A 257 1.78 -23.63 0.78
N TYR A 258 1.04 -23.50 1.87
CA TYR A 258 -0.37 -23.85 1.90
C TYR A 258 -1.24 -22.80 1.18
N LYS A 259 -2.02 -23.25 0.18
CA LYS A 259 -2.92 -22.38 -0.58
C LYS A 259 -4.19 -22.13 0.24
N THR A 260 -4.30 -20.95 0.86
CA THR A 260 -5.42 -20.60 1.75
C THR A 260 -6.65 -20.04 1.03
N ARG A 261 -6.53 -19.58 -0.22
CA ARG A 261 -7.66 -19.08 -1.01
C ARG A 261 -8.64 -20.21 -1.32
N SER A 262 -9.91 -20.03 -0.98
CA SER A 262 -10.96 -21.00 -1.30
C SER A 262 -11.10 -21.21 -2.81
N LYS A 263 -11.22 -22.46 -3.26
CA LYS A 263 -11.50 -22.79 -4.67
C LYS A 263 -12.87 -22.27 -5.12
N LYS A 264 -13.85 -22.17 -4.19
CA LYS A 264 -15.21 -21.67 -4.45
C LYS A 264 -15.34 -20.14 -4.29
N ASN A 265 -14.24 -19.40 -4.17
CA ASN A 265 -14.32 -17.94 -4.01
C ASN A 265 -14.94 -17.30 -5.27
N PRO A 266 -16.06 -16.54 -5.15
CA PRO A 266 -16.77 -15.99 -6.31
C PRO A 266 -15.93 -15.01 -7.12
N THR A 267 -14.89 -14.42 -6.53
CA THR A 267 -13.98 -13.50 -7.23
C THR A 267 -12.95 -14.21 -8.11
N ASN A 268 -12.94 -15.56 -8.14
CA ASN A 268 -12.06 -16.33 -9.05
C ASN A 268 -12.35 -16.03 -10.52
N LYS A 269 -13.61 -15.72 -10.87
CA LYS A 269 -14.02 -15.35 -12.24
C LYS A 269 -13.32 -14.11 -12.80
N PHE A 270 -12.79 -13.24 -11.93
CA PHE A 270 -12.06 -12.04 -12.33
C PHE A 270 -10.55 -12.25 -12.45
N ILE A 271 -10.04 -13.46 -12.24
CA ILE A 271 -8.61 -13.78 -12.35
C ILE A 271 -8.41 -14.58 -13.64
N VAL A 272 -7.72 -13.98 -14.61
CA VAL A 272 -7.35 -14.62 -15.88
C VAL A 272 -6.14 -15.51 -15.69
N LYS A 273 -5.08 -14.96 -15.06
CA LYS A 273 -3.85 -15.69 -14.77
C LYS A 273 -3.39 -15.42 -13.35
N ARG A 274 -3.06 -16.48 -12.60
CA ARG A 274 -2.55 -16.35 -11.23
C ARG A 274 -1.05 -16.02 -11.24
N ARG A 275 -0.56 -15.43 -10.15
CA ARG A 275 0.85 -14.99 -10.04
C ARG A 275 1.91 -16.08 -10.26
N ASN A 276 1.59 -17.32 -9.95
CA ASN A 276 2.51 -18.48 -10.05
C ASN A 276 2.12 -19.45 -11.18
N GLU A 277 1.25 -19.05 -12.08
CA GLU A 277 0.84 -19.83 -13.22
C GLU A 277 1.80 -19.54 -14.38
N LYS A 278 2.43 -20.64 -14.90
CA LYS A 278 3.36 -20.57 -16.04
C LYS A 278 2.61 -20.38 -17.35
#